data_9496e991ee1203e1da4f4773fd5e1360
#
_entry.id   9496e991ee1203e1da4f4773fd5e1360
#
_cell.length_a   1.000
_cell.length_b   1.000
_cell.length_c   1.000
_cell.angle_alpha   90.00
_cell.angle_beta   90.00
_cell.angle_gamma   90.00
#
_symmetry.space_group_name_H-M   'P 1'
#
loop_
_entity.id
_entity.type
_entity.pdbx_description
1 polymer ?
#
loop_
_entity_poly.entity_id
_entity_poly.type
_entity_poly.pdbx_seq_one_letter_code
_entity_poly.pdbx_strand_id
1 'polypeptide(L)'
;MLTIKRFTCNMLQENCYVISDDTKECVICDCGAYSQHERQSIIDYIKELQLKPVHLIATHGHIDHNFGNNTIYEQYGLRPEVHKEDEHLMEMLDKQAEGLVNVTLDYQMPNPVYFDENHVIRFGTHEFTIIETPGHSPGSVFFY
;
A
#
# COMPACT_ATOMS: atom_id res chain seq x y z
N MET A 1 16.95 12.43 -6.79
CA MET A 1 17.37 11.41 -5.80
C MET A 1 16.14 10.80 -5.15
N LEU A 2 16.12 9.51 -5.00
CA LEU A 2 15.04 8.82 -4.30
C LEU A 2 15.25 8.85 -2.79
N THR A 3 14.18 9.12 -2.05
CA THR A 3 14.15 8.99 -0.60
C THR A 3 13.14 7.90 -0.26
N ILE A 4 13.57 6.92 0.53
CA ILE A 4 12.73 5.82 0.96
C ILE A 4 12.59 5.87 2.47
N LYS A 5 11.37 6.07 2.95
CA LYS A 5 11.04 6.06 4.39
C LYS A 5 10.27 4.79 4.70
N ARG A 6 10.73 4.05 5.69
CA ARG A 6 10.09 2.82 6.16
C ARG A 6 9.32 3.09 7.45
N PHE A 7 8.11 2.53 7.53
CA PHE A 7 7.30 2.49 8.74
C PHE A 7 7.01 1.03 9.07
N THR A 8 7.26 0.63 10.31
CA THR A 8 6.88 -0.71 10.76
C THR A 8 5.45 -0.65 11.29
N CYS A 9 4.58 -1.49 10.75
CA CYS A 9 3.14 -1.41 10.97
C CYS A 9 2.57 -2.73 11.47
N ASN A 10 1.48 -2.62 12.21
CA ASN A 10 0.61 -3.68 12.72
C ASN A 10 1.30 -4.78 13.54
N MET A 11 0.51 -5.77 13.96
CA MET A 11 0.95 -6.86 14.85
C MET A 11 1.89 -7.85 14.17
N LEU A 12 1.96 -7.84 12.82
CA LEU A 12 2.87 -8.70 12.06
C LEU A 12 4.17 -7.99 11.68
N GLN A 13 4.38 -6.75 12.17
CA GLN A 13 5.59 -5.96 11.92
C GLN A 13 5.89 -5.81 10.42
N GLU A 14 4.84 -5.53 9.65
CA GLU A 14 4.92 -5.29 8.21
C GLU A 14 5.62 -3.97 7.93
N ASN A 15 6.29 -3.87 6.79
CA ASN A 15 7.00 -2.65 6.36
C ASN A 15 6.18 -1.91 5.32
N CYS A 16 5.76 -0.70 5.67
CA CYS A 16 5.17 0.27 4.74
C CYS A 16 6.26 1.23 4.28
N TYR A 17 6.31 1.54 3.00
CA TYR A 17 7.30 2.47 2.45
C TYR A 17 6.63 3.70 1.85
N VAL A 18 7.22 4.87 2.09
CA VAL A 18 6.91 6.09 1.36
C VAL A 18 8.13 6.44 0.53
N ILE A 19 7.98 6.44 -0.79
CA ILE A 19 9.07 6.61 -1.74
C ILE A 19 8.84 7.91 -2.50
N SER A 20 9.76 8.86 -2.38
CA SER A 20 9.63 10.19 -2.98
C SER A 20 10.88 10.58 -3.75
N ASP A 21 10.74 11.57 -4.61
CA ASP A 21 11.86 12.17 -5.32
C ASP A 21 11.90 13.70 -5.10
N ASP A 22 12.80 14.37 -5.79
CA ASP A 22 12.99 15.82 -5.62
C ASP A 22 11.79 16.66 -6.07
N THR A 23 10.85 16.08 -6.84
CA THR A 23 9.61 16.77 -7.25
C THR A 23 8.59 16.85 -6.13
N LYS A 24 8.81 16.16 -5.02
CA LYS A 24 7.87 16.00 -3.89
C LYS A 24 6.75 15.03 -4.16
N GLU A 25 6.61 14.48 -5.36
CA GLU A 25 5.67 13.37 -5.57
C GLU A 25 6.15 12.12 -4.87
N CYS A 26 5.21 11.34 -4.35
CA CYS A 26 5.55 10.10 -3.65
C CYS A 26 4.56 8.99 -3.93
N VAL A 27 5.04 7.76 -3.69
CA VAL A 27 4.25 6.54 -3.75
C VAL A 27 4.24 5.93 -2.36
N ILE A 28 3.07 5.48 -1.92
CA ILE A 28 2.92 4.74 -0.66
C ILE A 28 2.79 3.27 -1.02
N CYS A 29 3.69 2.43 -0.50
CA CYS A 29 3.74 1.02 -0.82
C CYS A 29 3.43 0.18 0.43
N ASP A 30 2.47 -0.73 0.31
CA ASP A 30 2.10 -1.68 1.36
C ASP A 30 1.70 -0.97 2.67
N CYS A 31 0.64 -0.17 2.61
CA CYS A 31 0.17 0.56 3.79
C CYS A 31 -0.57 -0.37 4.76
N GLY A 32 0.20 -1.04 5.61
CA GLY A 32 -0.33 -1.90 6.66
C GLY A 32 -0.61 -1.20 7.98
N ALA A 33 -0.66 0.13 7.99
CA ALA A 33 -0.91 0.91 9.21
C ALA A 33 -2.23 0.51 9.85
N TYR A 34 -2.17 -0.01 11.06
CA TYR A 34 -3.33 -0.54 11.78
C TYR A 34 -3.81 0.42 12.88
N SER A 35 -2.94 0.75 13.84
CA SER A 35 -3.28 1.64 14.95
C SER A 35 -3.41 3.08 14.46
N GLN A 36 -4.12 3.89 15.24
CA GLN A 36 -4.23 5.32 14.95
C GLN A 36 -2.87 6.00 14.93
N HIS A 37 -1.97 5.61 15.82
CA HIS A 37 -0.61 6.14 15.88
C HIS A 37 0.17 5.82 14.59
N GLU A 38 0.06 4.60 14.08
CA GLU A 38 0.72 4.19 12.84
C GLU A 38 0.20 4.99 11.65
N ARG A 39 -1.11 5.12 11.55
CA ARG A 39 -1.78 5.89 10.48
C ARG A 39 -1.35 7.36 10.52
N GLN A 40 -1.38 7.96 11.69
CA GLN A 40 -1.03 9.37 11.88
C GLN A 40 0.45 9.62 11.60
N SER A 41 1.34 8.69 11.94
CA SER A 41 2.78 8.82 11.67
C SER A 41 3.08 8.97 10.18
N ILE A 42 2.37 8.22 9.33
CA ILE A 42 2.53 8.32 7.87
C ILE A 42 2.02 9.68 7.37
N ILE A 43 0.83 10.08 7.83
CA ILE A 43 0.24 11.37 7.45
C ILE A 43 1.15 12.52 7.85
N ASP A 44 1.67 12.51 9.09
CA ASP A 44 2.55 13.55 9.61
C ASP A 44 3.85 13.66 8.80
N TYR A 45 4.45 12.52 8.47
CA TYR A 45 5.66 12.48 7.65
C TYR A 45 5.43 13.15 6.28
N ILE A 46 4.34 12.78 5.61
CA ILE A 46 3.98 13.32 4.30
C ILE A 46 3.75 14.83 4.40
N LYS A 47 3.06 15.27 5.44
CA LYS A 47 2.77 16.68 5.68
C LYS A 47 4.04 17.50 5.98
N GLU A 48 4.89 16.99 6.86
CA GLU A 48 6.13 17.68 7.26
C GLU A 48 7.07 17.88 6.07
N LEU A 49 7.19 16.90 5.19
CA LEU A 49 8.04 16.99 4.02
C LEU A 49 7.33 17.61 2.81
N GLN A 50 6.05 17.98 2.96
CA GLN A 50 5.24 18.56 1.90
C GLN A 50 5.17 17.67 0.66
N LEU A 51 5.07 16.37 0.88
CA LEU A 51 4.99 15.38 -0.21
C LEU A 51 3.58 15.33 -0.77
N LYS A 52 3.49 14.94 -2.04
CA LYS A 52 2.23 14.74 -2.75
C LYS A 52 2.09 13.26 -3.14
N PRO A 53 1.29 12.49 -2.41
CA PRO A 53 1.04 11.08 -2.78
C PRO A 53 0.28 11.01 -4.10
N VAL A 54 0.80 10.21 -5.03
CA VAL A 54 0.18 10.04 -6.35
C VAL A 54 -0.23 8.59 -6.63
N HIS A 55 0.31 7.64 -5.87
CA HIS A 55 -0.07 6.22 -5.96
C HIS A 55 -0.03 5.57 -4.59
N LEU A 56 -0.96 4.64 -4.38
CA LEU A 56 -0.97 3.66 -3.29
C LEU A 56 -0.84 2.29 -3.95
N ILE A 57 0.26 1.60 -3.70
CA ILE A 57 0.54 0.31 -4.35
C ILE A 57 0.70 -0.78 -3.30
N ALA A 58 0.40 -2.00 -3.68
CA ALA A 58 0.59 -3.17 -2.83
C ALA A 58 1.36 -4.24 -3.58
N THR A 59 2.35 -4.85 -2.91
CA THR A 59 3.11 -5.97 -3.47
C THR A 59 2.25 -7.21 -3.60
N HIS A 60 1.25 -7.35 -2.73
CA HIS A 60 0.29 -8.44 -2.76
C HIS A 60 -0.92 -8.12 -1.87
N GLY A 61 -1.94 -8.96 -1.93
CA GLY A 61 -3.24 -8.72 -1.34
C GLY A 61 -3.45 -9.26 0.07
N HIS A 62 -2.41 -9.53 0.86
CA HIS A 62 -2.59 -9.95 2.25
C HIS A 62 -2.92 -8.76 3.15
N ILE A 63 -3.70 -9.02 4.20
CA ILE A 63 -4.27 -7.96 5.05
C ILE A 63 -3.20 -7.12 5.75
N ASP A 64 -2.09 -7.72 6.17
CA ASP A 64 -1.03 -6.99 6.86
C ASP A 64 -0.38 -5.91 5.99
N HIS A 65 -0.49 -6.01 4.67
CA HIS A 65 -0.03 -5.00 3.71
C HIS A 65 -1.13 -4.00 3.32
N ASN A 66 -2.33 -4.14 3.86
CA ASN A 66 -3.49 -3.40 3.39
C ASN A 66 -4.35 -2.77 4.51
N PHE A 67 -4.01 -2.94 5.78
CA PHE A 67 -4.84 -2.43 6.89
C PHE A 67 -5.13 -0.93 6.79
N GLY A 68 -4.20 -0.14 6.30
CA GLY A 68 -4.30 1.31 6.28
C GLY A 68 -4.84 1.91 4.99
N ASN A 69 -5.27 1.10 4.03
CA ASN A 69 -5.73 1.59 2.73
C ASN A 69 -6.88 2.59 2.85
N ASN A 70 -7.79 2.39 3.81
CA ASN A 70 -8.91 3.30 4.05
C ASN A 70 -8.43 4.70 4.45
N THR A 71 -7.41 4.80 5.29
CA THR A 71 -6.85 6.08 5.72
C THR A 71 -6.24 6.84 4.54
N ILE A 72 -5.49 6.13 3.68
CA ILE A 72 -4.87 6.75 2.51
C ILE A 72 -5.95 7.21 1.52
N TYR A 73 -7.00 6.43 1.35
CA TYR A 73 -8.13 6.82 0.50
C TYR A 73 -8.85 8.08 1.05
N GLU A 74 -9.14 8.09 2.34
CA GLU A 74 -9.81 9.22 2.97
C GLU A 74 -8.97 10.50 2.92
N GLN A 75 -7.66 10.36 3.11
CA GLN A 75 -6.75 11.50 3.20
C GLN A 75 -6.34 12.04 1.82
N TYR A 76 -6.11 11.17 0.85
CA TYR A 76 -5.50 11.53 -0.44
C TYR A 76 -6.33 11.13 -1.66
N GLY A 77 -7.43 10.41 -1.47
CA GLY A 77 -8.27 9.95 -2.58
C GLY A 77 -7.65 8.82 -3.41
N LEU A 78 -6.64 8.15 -2.90
CA LEU A 78 -5.95 7.08 -3.62
C LEU A 78 -6.53 5.72 -3.29
N ARG A 79 -6.73 4.91 -4.34
CA ARG A 79 -7.16 3.51 -4.20
C ARG A 79 -5.95 2.60 -4.35
N PRO A 80 -5.92 1.45 -3.64
CA PRO A 80 -4.79 0.54 -3.76
C PRO A 80 -4.70 -0.07 -5.15
N GLU A 81 -3.51 -0.04 -5.73
CA GLU A 81 -3.19 -0.66 -7.01
C GLU A 81 -2.53 -2.01 -6.72
N VAL A 82 -3.15 -3.09 -7.17
CA VAL A 82 -2.78 -4.47 -6.85
C VAL A 82 -2.84 -5.31 -8.12
N HIS A 83 -1.97 -6.31 -8.24
CA HIS A 83 -2.00 -7.23 -9.37
C HIS A 83 -3.36 -7.96 -9.42
N LYS A 84 -3.90 -8.12 -10.63
CA LYS A 84 -5.23 -8.72 -10.85
C LYS A 84 -5.37 -10.14 -10.30
N GLU A 85 -4.27 -10.89 -10.23
CA GLU A 85 -4.29 -12.26 -9.71
C GLU A 85 -4.53 -12.32 -8.20
N ASP A 86 -4.45 -11.19 -7.49
CA ASP A 86 -4.79 -11.10 -6.08
C ASP A 86 -6.18 -10.50 -5.82
N GLU A 87 -7.03 -10.39 -6.85
CA GLU A 87 -8.40 -9.89 -6.68
C GLU A 87 -9.14 -10.63 -5.58
N HIS A 88 -9.07 -11.97 -5.57
CA HIS A 88 -9.75 -12.77 -4.56
C HIS A 88 -9.28 -12.47 -3.13
N LEU A 89 -8.00 -12.13 -2.95
CA LEU A 89 -7.47 -11.75 -1.64
C LEU A 89 -7.98 -10.36 -1.22
N MET A 90 -8.01 -9.42 -2.15
CA MET A 90 -8.50 -8.07 -1.86
C MET A 90 -9.99 -8.05 -1.52
N GLU A 91 -10.78 -8.93 -2.11
CA GLU A 91 -12.20 -9.08 -1.79
C GLU A 91 -12.46 -9.69 -0.41
N MET A 92 -11.43 -10.33 0.19
CA MET A 92 -11.55 -11.06 1.44
C MET A 92 -10.69 -10.47 2.57
N LEU A 93 -10.33 -9.18 2.48
CA LEU A 93 -9.48 -8.54 3.51
C LEU A 93 -10.10 -8.62 4.90
N ASP A 94 -11.40 -8.44 5.02
CA ASP A 94 -12.12 -8.56 6.30
C ASP A 94 -12.01 -9.97 6.89
N LYS A 95 -12.19 -11.00 6.07
CA LYS A 95 -12.06 -12.40 6.50
C LYS A 95 -10.62 -12.76 6.82
N GLN A 96 -9.66 -12.23 6.09
CA GLN A 96 -8.25 -12.41 6.40
C GLN A 96 -7.93 -11.82 7.79
N ALA A 97 -8.43 -10.63 8.08
CA ALA A 97 -8.21 -9.98 9.37
C ALA A 97 -8.77 -10.84 10.51
N GLU A 98 -9.97 -11.37 10.37
CA GLU A 98 -10.59 -12.24 11.37
C GLU A 98 -9.83 -13.55 11.52
N GLY A 99 -9.48 -14.20 10.42
CA GLY A 99 -8.88 -15.54 10.43
C GLY A 99 -7.40 -15.57 10.77
N LEU A 100 -6.63 -14.55 10.37
CA LEU A 100 -5.18 -14.55 10.54
C LEU A 100 -4.73 -13.84 11.82
N VAL A 101 -5.41 -12.77 12.22
CA VAL A 101 -4.98 -11.94 13.35
C VAL A 101 -6.11 -11.66 14.36
N ASN A 102 -7.25 -12.31 14.20
CA ASN A 102 -8.39 -12.20 15.11
C ASN A 102 -8.85 -10.75 15.29
N VAL A 103 -8.92 -10.01 14.19
CA VAL A 103 -9.35 -8.61 14.17
C VAL A 103 -10.61 -8.50 13.32
N THR A 104 -11.61 -7.79 13.84
CA THR A 104 -12.81 -7.42 13.06
C THR A 104 -12.62 -6.00 12.52
N LEU A 105 -12.65 -5.83 11.20
CA LEU A 105 -12.58 -4.51 10.59
C LEU A 105 -13.91 -3.78 10.81
N ASP A 106 -13.86 -2.59 11.40
CA ASP A 106 -15.03 -1.74 11.66
C ASP A 106 -15.11 -0.59 10.65
N TYR A 107 -14.42 -0.72 9.52
CA TYR A 107 -14.40 0.27 8.46
C TYR A 107 -14.40 -0.43 7.11
N GLN A 108 -14.83 0.31 6.08
CA GLN A 108 -14.88 -0.22 4.71
C GLN A 108 -13.56 0.06 4.00
N MET A 109 -13.02 -0.97 3.31
CA MET A 109 -11.85 -0.81 2.48
C MET A 109 -12.22 -0.18 1.13
N PRO A 110 -11.37 0.71 0.59
CA PRO A 110 -11.59 1.27 -0.74
C PRO A 110 -11.47 0.18 -1.81
N ASN A 111 -12.23 0.35 -2.90
CA ASN A 111 -12.14 -0.55 -4.04
C ASN A 111 -10.76 -0.47 -4.69
N PRO A 112 -10.10 -1.62 -4.93
CA PRO A 112 -8.79 -1.64 -5.58
C PRO A 112 -8.88 -1.29 -7.07
N VAL A 113 -7.72 -0.91 -7.61
CA VAL A 113 -7.47 -0.83 -9.04
C VAL A 113 -6.53 -1.99 -9.37
N TYR A 114 -6.93 -2.85 -10.31
CA TYR A 114 -6.14 -4.03 -10.65
C TYR A 114 -5.26 -3.78 -11.88
N PHE A 115 -4.04 -4.32 -11.85
CA PHE A 115 -3.10 -4.17 -12.95
C PHE A 115 -2.53 -5.53 -13.37
N ASP A 116 -1.85 -5.54 -14.51
CA ASP A 116 -1.11 -6.68 -15.04
C ASP A 116 0.39 -6.35 -15.18
N GLU A 117 1.14 -7.25 -15.79
CA GLU A 117 2.60 -7.12 -15.92
C GLU A 117 3.05 -5.95 -16.81
N ASN A 118 2.15 -5.37 -17.58
CA ASN A 118 2.47 -4.24 -18.47
C ASN A 118 2.27 -2.88 -17.79
N HIS A 119 1.80 -2.89 -16.55
CA HIS A 119 1.53 -1.66 -15.81
C HIS A 119 2.82 -0.94 -15.44
N VAL A 120 2.79 0.38 -15.47
CA VAL A 120 3.91 1.23 -15.05
C VAL A 120 3.38 2.26 -14.07
N ILE A 121 4.08 2.42 -12.96
CA ILE A 121 3.73 3.39 -11.91
C ILE A 121 4.71 4.54 -11.97
N ARG A 122 4.21 5.74 -12.26
CA ARG A 122 5.03 6.95 -12.42
C ARG A 122 4.82 7.92 -11.28
N PHE A 123 5.93 8.47 -10.80
CA PHE A 123 5.89 9.56 -9.82
C PHE A 123 7.12 10.45 -10.05
N GLY A 124 6.91 11.76 -10.06
CA GLY A 124 8.00 12.70 -10.34
C GLY A 124 8.71 12.39 -11.66
N THR A 125 10.02 12.19 -11.58
CA THR A 125 10.85 11.81 -12.74
C THR A 125 11.20 10.32 -12.75
N HIS A 126 10.53 9.53 -11.91
CA HIS A 126 10.81 8.11 -11.73
C HIS A 126 9.61 7.26 -12.13
N GLU A 127 9.88 5.99 -12.37
CA GLU A 127 8.84 5.01 -12.61
C GLU A 127 9.23 3.65 -12.07
N PHE A 128 8.22 2.87 -11.68
CA PHE A 128 8.37 1.46 -11.35
C PHE A 128 7.77 0.61 -12.46
N THR A 129 8.49 -0.43 -12.83
CA THR A 129 7.96 -1.53 -13.65
C THR A 129 7.60 -2.70 -12.73
N ILE A 130 6.77 -3.60 -13.24
CA ILE A 130 6.27 -4.73 -12.46
C ILE A 130 7.07 -5.98 -12.80
N ILE A 131 7.59 -6.65 -11.77
CA ILE A 131 8.19 -7.97 -11.89
C ILE A 131 7.29 -8.96 -11.16
N GLU A 132 6.66 -9.86 -11.91
CA GLU A 132 5.79 -10.87 -11.31
C GLU A 132 6.61 -11.90 -10.55
N THR A 133 6.23 -12.14 -9.29
CA THR A 133 6.91 -13.08 -8.40
C THR A 133 5.87 -13.97 -7.70
N PRO A 134 5.05 -14.72 -8.47
CA PRO A 134 4.00 -15.54 -7.87
C PRO A 134 4.61 -16.62 -6.98
N GLY A 135 3.94 -16.90 -5.87
CA GLY A 135 4.41 -17.87 -4.88
C GLY A 135 3.74 -17.65 -3.56
N HIS A 136 4.19 -16.63 -2.81
CA HIS A 136 3.56 -16.22 -1.54
C HIS A 136 2.07 -15.90 -1.75
N SER A 137 1.75 -15.21 -2.84
CA SER A 137 0.40 -15.12 -3.38
C SER A 137 0.46 -15.21 -4.90
N PRO A 138 -0.67 -15.52 -5.59
CA PRO A 138 -0.69 -15.58 -7.06
C PRO A 138 -0.31 -14.25 -7.71
N GLY A 139 -0.67 -13.14 -7.08
CA GLY A 139 -0.42 -11.80 -7.60
C GLY A 139 0.73 -11.06 -6.94
N SER A 140 1.65 -11.75 -6.25
CA SER A 140 2.83 -11.11 -5.66
C SER A 140 3.71 -10.51 -6.74
N VAL A 141 4.20 -9.28 -6.50
CA VAL A 141 5.06 -8.57 -7.45
C VAL A 141 6.19 -7.86 -6.71
N PHE A 142 7.26 -7.58 -7.44
CA PHE A 142 8.26 -6.58 -7.05
C PHE A 142 8.08 -5.34 -7.92
N PHE A 143 8.28 -4.18 -7.33
CA PHE A 143 8.33 -2.90 -8.04
C PHE A 143 9.80 -2.53 -8.27
N TYR A 144 10.17 -2.43 -9.53
CA TYR A 144 11.57 -2.20 -9.92
C TYR A 144 11.76 -0.82 -10.58
#